data_0b669a0cecbd85c556c22de74e4d4f32
#
_entry.id   0b669a0cecbd85c556c22de74e4d4f32
#
_cell.length_a   1.000
_cell.length_b   1.000
_cell.length_c   1.000
_cell.angle_alpha   90.00
_cell.angle_beta   90.00
_cell.angle_gamma   90.00
#
_symmetry.space_group_name_H-M   'P 1'
#
loop_
_entity.id
_entity.type
_entity.pdbx_description
1 polymer ?
#
loop_
_entity_poly.entity_id
_entity_poly.type
_entity_poly.pdbx_seq_one_letter_code
_entity_poly.pdbx_strand_id
1 'polypeptide(L)'
;EYTALVASNSISFFDAIGLVRKRGKLMQFAVPSGTGSMAAILGLEDAIIIEICHKASNKGVVEAVNFNSPGQIVIAGEKNAVVYACELLKEAGAKRALILPVSVPSHCSLMKEAAAKFKTFIESVDFKTSDAKVIHNVDADYAGDTGAMKTKLVEQLYMPVLWTDSVIKMKDSGVERLIEVGPGKILTGLTRRIDKSLSASAIIDVSSLKSTIEEISNA
;
A
#
# COMPACT_ATOMS: atom_id res chain seq x y z
N GLU A 1 -4.19 6.47 0.16
CA GLU A 1 -5.64 6.55 0.41
C GLU A 1 -6.04 7.88 1.01
N TYR A 2 -5.38 8.39 2.08
CA TYR A 2 -5.78 9.66 2.73
C TYR A 2 -5.79 10.85 1.77
N THR A 3 -4.80 10.95 0.87
CA THR A 3 -4.78 11.99 -0.17
C THR A 3 -5.98 11.84 -1.13
N ALA A 4 -6.33 10.61 -1.51
CA ALA A 4 -7.49 10.34 -2.35
C ALA A 4 -8.80 10.72 -1.64
N LEU A 5 -8.92 10.42 -0.34
CA LEU A 5 -10.09 10.81 0.46
C LEU A 5 -10.22 12.32 0.62
N VAL A 6 -9.11 13.07 0.71
CA VAL A 6 -9.13 14.54 0.68
C VAL A 6 -9.54 15.04 -0.70
N ALA A 7 -8.94 14.50 -1.76
CA ALA A 7 -9.24 14.91 -3.14
C ALA A 7 -10.69 14.63 -3.54
N SER A 8 -11.29 13.57 -2.98
CA SER A 8 -12.72 13.24 -3.15
C SER A 8 -13.66 14.00 -2.19
N ASN A 9 -13.16 14.90 -1.35
CA ASN A 9 -13.90 15.60 -0.30
C ASN A 9 -14.55 14.68 0.75
N SER A 10 -14.06 13.44 0.88
CA SER A 10 -14.55 12.50 1.89
C SER A 10 -14.08 12.84 3.30
N ILE A 11 -12.92 13.48 3.45
CA ILE A 11 -12.42 14.04 4.71
C ILE A 11 -11.78 15.42 4.48
N SER A 12 -11.72 16.24 5.53
CA SER A 12 -11.00 17.52 5.45
C SER A 12 -9.48 17.31 5.39
N PHE A 13 -8.76 18.24 4.77
CA PHE A 13 -7.30 18.22 4.73
C PHE A 13 -6.67 18.21 6.14
N PHE A 14 -7.22 18.99 7.06
CA PHE A 14 -6.71 19.06 8.44
C PHE A 14 -6.94 17.75 9.20
N ASP A 15 -8.10 17.13 9.04
CA ASP A 15 -8.38 15.81 9.63
C ASP A 15 -7.45 14.75 9.06
N ALA A 16 -7.23 14.75 7.75
CA ALA A 16 -6.29 13.82 7.10
C ALA A 16 -4.88 13.95 7.66
N ILE A 17 -4.36 15.17 7.84
CA ILE A 17 -3.05 15.42 8.47
C ILE A 17 -3.03 14.88 9.91
N GLY A 18 -4.10 15.13 10.68
CA GLY A 18 -4.26 14.60 12.04
C GLY A 18 -4.20 13.06 12.06
N LEU A 19 -4.96 12.42 11.17
CA LEU A 19 -5.01 10.97 11.02
C LEU A 19 -3.65 10.37 10.64
N VAL A 20 -2.99 10.86 9.58
CA VAL A 20 -1.71 10.29 9.13
C VAL A 20 -0.61 10.49 10.17
N ARG A 21 -0.61 11.62 10.88
CA ARG A 21 0.33 11.88 11.98
C ARG A 21 0.10 10.91 13.14
N LYS A 22 -1.15 10.69 13.53
CA LYS A 22 -1.51 9.75 14.62
C LYS A 22 -1.17 8.33 14.22
N ARG A 23 -1.54 7.92 12.99
CA ARG A 23 -1.22 6.62 12.41
C ARG A 23 0.28 6.35 12.47
N GLY A 24 1.10 7.26 11.93
CA GLY A 24 2.55 7.11 11.91
C GLY A 24 3.16 6.95 13.31
N LYS A 25 2.70 7.75 14.29
CA LYS A 25 3.14 7.63 15.69
C LYS A 25 2.77 6.27 16.30
N LEU A 26 1.53 5.82 16.12
CA LEU A 26 1.09 4.54 16.66
C LEU A 26 1.86 3.37 16.05
N MET A 27 2.11 3.39 14.74
CA MET A 27 2.91 2.38 14.05
C MET A 27 4.36 2.37 14.55
N GLN A 28 4.97 3.56 14.75
CA GLN A 28 6.34 3.66 15.26
C GLN A 28 6.49 3.08 16.68
N PHE A 29 5.45 3.15 17.51
CA PHE A 29 5.44 2.62 18.87
C PHE A 29 4.92 1.18 18.97
N ALA A 30 4.42 0.59 17.88
CA ALA A 30 3.84 -0.76 17.91
C ALA A 30 4.90 -1.85 18.10
N VAL A 31 6.13 -1.61 17.65
CA VAL A 31 7.23 -2.57 17.70
C VAL A 31 8.48 -1.86 18.24
N PRO A 32 9.25 -2.49 19.13
CA PRO A 32 10.52 -1.91 19.61
C PRO A 32 11.45 -1.56 18.45
N SER A 33 12.14 -0.43 18.56
CA SER A 33 13.05 0.03 17.51
C SER A 33 14.09 -1.03 17.16
N GLY A 34 14.25 -1.30 15.86
CA GLY A 34 15.24 -2.25 15.34
C GLY A 34 14.82 -3.73 15.40
N THR A 35 13.62 -4.06 15.91
CA THR A 35 13.10 -5.44 15.94
C THR A 35 12.23 -5.78 14.73
N GLY A 36 11.64 -4.78 14.09
CA GLY A 36 10.90 -4.94 12.84
C GLY A 36 11.78 -4.75 11.60
N SER A 37 11.37 -5.33 10.48
CA SER A 37 12.03 -5.21 9.19
C SER A 37 11.05 -5.37 8.03
N MET A 38 11.43 -4.88 6.86
CA MET A 38 10.76 -5.13 5.58
C MET A 38 11.79 -5.46 4.52
N ALA A 39 11.40 -6.26 3.51
CA ALA A 39 12.26 -6.58 2.38
C ALA A 39 11.48 -6.60 1.06
N ALA A 40 12.10 -6.07 0.00
CA ALA A 40 11.57 -6.14 -1.36
C ALA A 40 12.05 -7.41 -2.05
N ILE A 41 11.11 -8.21 -2.56
CA ILE A 41 11.34 -9.47 -3.26
C ILE A 41 10.98 -9.30 -4.72
N LEU A 42 11.89 -9.68 -5.62
CA LEU A 42 11.72 -9.55 -7.05
C LEU A 42 11.94 -10.88 -7.77
N GLY A 43 11.08 -11.18 -8.72
CA GLY A 43 11.29 -12.25 -9.70
C GLY A 43 10.80 -13.63 -9.29
N LEU A 44 9.93 -13.71 -8.29
CA LEU A 44 9.19 -14.92 -7.92
C LEU A 44 7.69 -14.69 -8.05
N GLU A 45 6.94 -15.77 -8.21
CA GLU A 45 5.48 -15.76 -8.14
C GLU A 45 4.99 -15.53 -6.71
N ASP A 46 3.86 -14.86 -6.56
CA ASP A 46 3.29 -14.45 -5.29
C ASP A 46 3.04 -15.65 -4.36
N ALA A 47 2.53 -16.76 -4.91
CA ALA A 47 2.26 -17.99 -4.15
C ALA A 47 3.54 -18.58 -3.51
N ILE A 48 4.67 -18.53 -4.22
CA ILE A 48 5.96 -19.01 -3.70
C ILE A 48 6.43 -18.12 -2.54
N ILE A 49 6.27 -16.81 -2.68
CA ILE A 49 6.67 -15.87 -1.63
C ILE A 49 5.81 -16.06 -0.37
N ILE A 50 4.50 -16.23 -0.51
CA ILE A 50 3.58 -16.49 0.60
C ILE A 50 3.95 -17.82 1.30
N GLU A 51 4.18 -18.89 0.54
CA GLU A 51 4.57 -20.21 1.11
C GLU A 51 5.88 -20.10 1.91
N ILE A 52 6.88 -19.39 1.37
CA ILE A 52 8.16 -19.21 2.06
C ILE A 52 8.00 -18.34 3.31
N CYS A 53 7.16 -17.30 3.31
CA CYS A 53 6.83 -16.56 4.52
C CYS A 53 6.22 -17.50 5.58
N HIS A 54 5.30 -18.39 5.20
CA HIS A 54 4.76 -19.38 6.12
C HIS A 54 5.84 -20.32 6.68
N LYS A 55 6.76 -20.81 5.85
CA LYS A 55 7.89 -21.62 6.31
C LYS A 55 8.81 -20.88 7.28
N ALA A 56 9.06 -19.59 6.99
CA ALA A 56 9.94 -18.75 7.81
C ALA A 56 9.28 -18.30 9.13
N SER A 57 7.97 -18.44 9.27
CA SER A 57 7.23 -18.02 10.48
C SER A 57 7.60 -18.78 11.75
N ASN A 58 8.36 -19.91 11.64
CA ASN A 58 8.97 -20.59 12.76
C ASN A 58 10.08 -19.78 13.47
N LYS A 59 10.54 -18.67 12.85
CA LYS A 59 11.52 -17.72 13.39
C LYS A 59 10.91 -16.41 13.92
N GLY A 60 9.58 -16.28 13.85
CA GLY A 60 8.82 -15.10 14.20
C GLY A 60 7.88 -14.67 13.08
N VAL A 61 7.15 -13.58 13.30
CA VAL A 61 6.19 -13.07 12.30
C VAL A 61 6.93 -12.62 11.04
N VAL A 62 6.52 -13.13 9.88
CA VAL A 62 6.88 -12.62 8.56
C VAL A 62 5.74 -12.89 7.57
N GLU A 63 5.31 -11.86 6.87
CA GLU A 63 4.13 -11.88 6.00
C GLU A 63 4.42 -11.15 4.69
N ALA A 64 3.76 -11.56 3.59
CA ALA A 64 3.72 -10.81 2.33
C ALA A 64 2.74 -9.64 2.51
N VAL A 65 3.23 -8.40 2.34
CA VAL A 65 2.49 -7.21 2.78
C VAL A 65 2.21 -6.16 1.69
N ASN A 66 2.98 -6.11 0.60
CA ASN A 66 2.67 -5.25 -0.52
C ASN A 66 2.76 -6.04 -1.83
N PHE A 67 1.64 -6.21 -2.50
CA PHE A 67 1.53 -6.81 -3.82
C PHE A 67 1.60 -5.70 -4.87
N ASN A 68 2.83 -5.26 -5.17
CA ASN A 68 3.07 -4.04 -5.95
C ASN A 68 2.89 -4.21 -7.45
N SER A 69 3.34 -5.33 -8.00
CA SER A 69 3.14 -5.74 -9.39
C SER A 69 3.49 -7.22 -9.52
N PRO A 70 3.10 -7.92 -10.58
CA PRO A 70 3.53 -9.30 -10.82
C PRO A 70 5.04 -9.48 -10.63
N GLY A 71 5.43 -10.39 -9.74
CA GLY A 71 6.83 -10.65 -9.40
C GLY A 71 7.52 -9.56 -8.58
N GLN A 72 6.78 -8.64 -7.95
CA GLN A 72 7.33 -7.62 -7.04
C GLN A 72 6.47 -7.51 -5.79
N ILE A 73 6.93 -8.14 -4.71
CA ILE A 73 6.26 -8.15 -3.40
C ILE A 73 7.19 -7.59 -2.33
N VAL A 74 6.61 -6.97 -1.31
CA VAL A 74 7.31 -6.64 -0.07
C VAL A 74 6.84 -7.60 1.01
N ILE A 75 7.79 -8.10 1.80
CA ILE A 75 7.53 -8.86 3.03
C ILE A 75 7.87 -8.01 4.23
N ALA A 76 7.15 -8.21 5.34
CA ALA A 76 7.37 -7.48 6.59
C ALA A 76 7.17 -8.40 7.80
N GLY A 77 7.82 -8.05 8.91
CA GLY A 77 7.69 -8.81 10.14
C GLY A 77 8.83 -8.54 11.11
N GLU A 78 9.10 -9.52 11.96
CA GLU A 78 10.24 -9.52 12.87
C GLU A 78 11.54 -9.65 12.08
N LYS A 79 12.56 -8.89 12.46
CA LYS A 79 13.83 -8.79 11.73
C LYS A 79 14.45 -10.15 11.42
N ASN A 80 14.52 -11.06 12.41
CA ASN A 80 15.15 -12.36 12.24
C ASN A 80 14.36 -13.25 11.25
N ALA A 81 13.03 -13.21 11.32
CA ALA A 81 12.15 -13.94 10.41
C ALA A 81 12.23 -13.39 8.98
N VAL A 82 12.27 -12.07 8.81
CA VAL A 82 12.43 -11.43 7.50
C VAL A 82 13.79 -11.77 6.88
N VAL A 83 14.88 -11.74 7.65
CA VAL A 83 16.21 -12.11 7.17
C VAL A 83 16.22 -13.58 6.71
N TYR A 84 15.70 -14.47 7.53
CA TYR A 84 15.61 -15.91 7.19
C TYR A 84 14.71 -16.15 5.96
N ALA A 85 13.56 -15.46 5.86
CA ALA A 85 12.74 -15.53 4.67
C ALA A 85 13.49 -15.06 3.40
N CYS A 86 14.30 -14.01 3.50
CA CYS A 86 15.12 -13.54 2.38
C CYS A 86 16.16 -14.58 1.91
N GLU A 87 16.73 -15.37 2.83
CA GLU A 87 17.65 -16.47 2.48
C GLU A 87 16.90 -17.56 1.71
N LEU A 88 15.78 -18.04 2.24
CA LEU A 88 14.95 -19.05 1.58
C LEU A 88 14.43 -18.58 0.21
N LEU A 89 14.03 -17.31 0.09
CA LEU A 89 13.57 -16.72 -1.17
C LEU A 89 14.68 -16.66 -2.23
N LYS A 90 15.90 -16.38 -1.82
CA LYS A 90 17.06 -16.44 -2.74
C LYS A 90 17.34 -17.86 -3.21
N GLU A 91 17.29 -18.85 -2.31
CA GLU A 91 17.42 -20.27 -2.64
C GLU A 91 16.31 -20.75 -3.61
N ALA A 92 15.10 -20.20 -3.47
CA ALA A 92 13.98 -20.45 -4.37
C ALA A 92 14.08 -19.73 -5.72
N GLY A 93 15.13 -18.93 -5.94
CA GLY A 93 15.39 -18.28 -7.23
C GLY A 93 14.94 -16.83 -7.32
N ALA A 94 14.68 -16.12 -6.20
CA ALA A 94 14.41 -14.69 -6.23
C ALA A 94 15.57 -13.94 -6.89
N LYS A 95 15.27 -13.13 -7.89
CA LYS A 95 16.27 -12.27 -8.56
C LYS A 95 16.88 -11.25 -7.59
N ARG A 96 16.07 -10.77 -6.64
CA ARG A 96 16.50 -9.88 -5.56
C ARG A 96 15.65 -10.13 -4.31
N ALA A 97 16.29 -10.11 -3.14
CA ALA A 97 15.69 -10.03 -1.82
C ALA A 97 16.48 -8.98 -1.04
N LEU A 98 15.94 -7.76 -0.95
CA LEU A 98 16.63 -6.57 -0.45
C LEU A 98 15.93 -6.05 0.80
N ILE A 99 16.66 -6.03 1.92
CA ILE A 99 16.18 -5.39 3.15
C ILE A 99 16.01 -3.89 2.89
N LEU A 100 14.85 -3.36 3.25
CA LEU A 100 14.54 -1.94 3.11
C LEU A 100 15.07 -1.15 4.32
N PRO A 101 15.46 0.13 4.13
CA PRO A 101 15.98 0.98 5.21
C PRO A 101 14.83 1.53 6.09
N VAL A 102 13.96 0.63 6.56
CA VAL A 102 12.80 0.94 7.42
C VAL A 102 12.76 -0.04 8.58
N SER A 103 12.31 0.42 9.75
CA SER A 103 12.26 -0.37 10.99
C SER A 103 10.83 -0.70 11.44
N VAL A 104 9.82 -0.08 10.83
CA VAL A 104 8.41 -0.35 11.13
C VAL A 104 7.91 -1.41 10.14
N PRO A 105 7.53 -2.62 10.62
CA PRO A 105 6.99 -3.68 9.78
C PRO A 105 5.52 -3.40 9.45
N SER A 106 5.28 -2.49 8.51
CA SER A 106 3.94 -2.06 8.11
C SER A 106 3.14 -3.18 7.45
N HIS A 107 1.83 -3.11 7.58
CA HIS A 107 0.87 -3.97 6.86
C HIS A 107 0.92 -5.46 7.25
N CYS A 108 1.49 -5.81 8.40
CA CYS A 108 1.50 -7.18 8.95
C CYS A 108 0.82 -7.24 10.33
N SER A 109 0.61 -8.43 10.84
CA SER A 109 -0.09 -8.70 12.10
C SER A 109 0.52 -8.01 13.32
N LEU A 110 1.80 -7.63 13.30
CA LEU A 110 2.46 -6.85 14.36
C LEU A 110 1.85 -5.45 14.53
N MET A 111 1.11 -4.94 13.55
CA MET A 111 0.45 -3.64 13.62
C MET A 111 -0.96 -3.68 14.24
N LYS A 112 -1.49 -4.84 14.64
CA LYS A 112 -2.86 -4.98 15.17
C LYS A 112 -3.12 -4.12 16.42
N GLU A 113 -2.15 -4.00 17.31
CA GLU A 113 -2.30 -3.15 18.50
C GLU A 113 -2.36 -1.66 18.13
N ALA A 114 -1.50 -1.22 17.21
CA ALA A 114 -1.55 0.14 16.66
C ALA A 114 -2.91 0.42 15.98
N ALA A 115 -3.42 -0.54 15.22
CA ALA A 115 -4.71 -0.43 14.55
C ALA A 115 -5.88 -0.31 15.54
N ALA A 116 -5.88 -1.08 16.64
CA ALA A 116 -6.89 -0.98 17.67
C ALA A 116 -6.90 0.41 18.34
N LYS A 117 -5.73 0.98 18.63
CA LYS A 117 -5.61 2.35 19.14
C LYS A 117 -6.01 3.41 18.09
N PHE A 118 -5.67 3.18 16.82
CA PHE A 118 -6.03 4.07 15.73
C PHE A 118 -7.53 4.10 15.48
N LYS A 119 -8.21 2.95 15.63
CA LYS A 119 -9.67 2.84 15.52
C LYS A 119 -10.38 3.85 16.42
N THR A 120 -10.00 3.94 17.69
CA THR A 120 -10.61 4.91 18.63
C THR A 120 -10.44 6.36 18.15
N PHE A 121 -9.30 6.67 17.51
CA PHE A 121 -9.04 8.03 17.02
C PHE A 121 -9.80 8.35 15.74
N ILE A 122 -9.87 7.44 14.76
CA ILE A 122 -10.55 7.68 13.48
C ILE A 122 -12.07 7.80 13.65
N GLU A 123 -12.65 7.16 14.68
CA GLU A 123 -14.09 7.27 14.95
C GLU A 123 -14.54 8.70 15.26
N SER A 124 -13.68 9.54 15.83
CA SER A 124 -13.96 10.93 16.14
C SER A 124 -13.90 11.87 14.93
N VAL A 125 -13.43 11.39 13.78
CA VAL A 125 -13.30 12.19 12.55
C VAL A 125 -14.56 12.09 11.71
N ASP A 126 -15.02 13.21 11.17
CA ASP A 126 -16.17 13.26 10.27
C ASP A 126 -15.77 12.83 8.85
N PHE A 127 -16.42 11.77 8.36
CA PHE A 127 -16.27 11.26 6.99
C PHE A 127 -17.56 11.49 6.21
N LYS A 128 -17.41 11.81 4.94
CA LYS A 128 -18.52 12.01 4.01
C LYS A 128 -18.40 11.07 2.82
N THR A 129 -19.55 10.69 2.27
CA THR A 129 -19.59 10.04 0.97
C THR A 129 -19.27 11.05 -0.13
N SER A 130 -18.68 10.57 -1.23
CA SER A 130 -18.32 11.37 -2.38
C SER A 130 -18.72 10.67 -3.68
N ASP A 131 -18.98 11.44 -4.73
CA ASP A 131 -19.20 10.90 -6.07
C ASP A 131 -17.93 10.28 -6.67
N ALA A 132 -16.75 10.79 -6.29
CA ALA A 132 -15.48 10.22 -6.67
C ALA A 132 -15.20 8.96 -5.83
N LYS A 133 -15.08 7.82 -6.51
CA LYS A 133 -14.83 6.52 -5.86
C LYS A 133 -13.37 6.39 -5.46
N VAL A 134 -13.13 5.98 -4.21
CA VAL A 134 -11.80 5.67 -3.69
C VAL A 134 -11.68 4.16 -3.50
N ILE A 135 -10.67 3.56 -4.13
CA ILE A 135 -10.33 2.14 -3.93
C ILE A 135 -9.43 2.03 -2.70
N HIS A 136 -9.77 1.12 -1.82
CA HIS A 136 -8.99 0.81 -0.62
C HIS A 136 -8.03 -0.34 -0.86
N ASN A 137 -6.83 -0.25 -0.31
CA ASN A 137 -5.76 -1.22 -0.56
C ASN A 137 -6.00 -2.60 0.07
N VAL A 138 -6.79 -2.69 1.14
CA VAL A 138 -6.95 -3.92 1.92
C VAL A 138 -7.70 -5.02 1.19
N ASP A 139 -8.62 -4.65 0.31
CA ASP A 139 -9.48 -5.56 -0.45
C ASP A 139 -9.63 -5.18 -1.93
N ALA A 140 -8.87 -4.17 -2.38
CA ALA A 140 -8.91 -3.64 -3.74
C ALA A 140 -10.33 -3.25 -4.20
N ASP A 141 -11.16 -2.73 -3.29
CA ASP A 141 -12.55 -2.39 -3.59
C ASP A 141 -12.99 -1.08 -2.93
N TYR A 142 -14.13 -0.58 -3.36
CA TYR A 142 -14.75 0.63 -2.82
C TYR A 142 -15.35 0.36 -1.43
N ALA A 143 -15.49 1.42 -0.63
CA ALA A 143 -16.28 1.37 0.59
C ALA A 143 -17.75 1.69 0.29
N GLY A 144 -18.68 0.94 0.88
CA GLY A 144 -20.12 1.16 0.71
C GLY A 144 -20.65 2.38 1.46
N ASP A 145 -19.99 2.74 2.56
CA ASP A 145 -20.37 3.87 3.41
C ASP A 145 -19.15 4.40 4.20
N THR A 146 -19.36 5.44 5.00
CA THR A 146 -18.29 6.07 5.79
C THR A 146 -17.78 5.18 6.92
N GLY A 147 -18.59 4.29 7.48
CA GLY A 147 -18.15 3.30 8.47
C GLY A 147 -17.22 2.26 7.86
N ALA A 148 -17.56 1.78 6.66
CA ALA A 148 -16.70 0.90 5.89
C ALA A 148 -15.36 1.57 5.51
N MET A 149 -15.36 2.85 5.13
CA MET A 149 -14.12 3.61 4.89
C MET A 149 -13.20 3.62 6.11
N LYS A 150 -13.74 3.94 7.28
CA LYS A 150 -13.00 3.95 8.55
C LYS A 150 -12.44 2.57 8.88
N THR A 151 -13.25 1.52 8.71
CA THR A 151 -12.83 0.13 8.95
C THR A 151 -11.66 -0.26 8.05
N LYS A 152 -11.77 -0.04 6.74
CA LYS A 152 -10.70 -0.34 5.78
C LYS A 152 -9.41 0.43 6.07
N LEU A 153 -9.49 1.70 6.49
CA LEU A 153 -8.31 2.49 6.89
C LEU A 153 -7.64 1.97 8.16
N VAL A 154 -8.42 1.41 9.10
CA VAL A 154 -7.87 0.74 10.29
C VAL A 154 -7.21 -0.58 9.92
N GLU A 155 -7.86 -1.39 9.10
CA GLU A 155 -7.36 -2.68 8.64
C GLU A 155 -6.08 -2.53 7.81
N GLN A 156 -5.94 -1.46 7.03
CA GLN A 156 -4.75 -1.16 6.24
C GLN A 156 -3.45 -1.13 7.08
N LEU A 157 -3.51 -0.89 8.40
CA LEU A 157 -2.31 -0.91 9.23
C LEU A 157 -1.69 -2.30 9.32
N TYR A 158 -2.52 -3.37 9.32
CA TYR A 158 -2.10 -4.74 9.56
C TYR A 158 -2.48 -5.75 8.46
N MET A 159 -3.19 -5.30 7.44
CA MET A 159 -3.54 -6.09 6.26
C MET A 159 -2.66 -5.68 5.07
N PRO A 160 -2.49 -6.57 4.09
CA PRO A 160 -1.66 -6.29 2.92
C PRO A 160 -2.22 -5.16 2.05
N VAL A 161 -1.32 -4.52 1.31
CA VAL A 161 -1.62 -3.56 0.25
C VAL A 161 -1.75 -4.31 -1.07
N LEU A 162 -2.96 -4.44 -1.59
CA LEU A 162 -3.29 -5.12 -2.84
C LEU A 162 -3.25 -4.13 -4.01
N TRP A 163 -2.06 -3.59 -4.31
CA TRP A 163 -1.92 -2.56 -5.36
C TRP A 163 -2.19 -3.12 -6.75
N THR A 164 -1.70 -4.31 -7.06
CA THR A 164 -1.96 -4.99 -8.33
C THR A 164 -3.46 -5.14 -8.57
N ASP A 165 -4.18 -5.69 -7.60
CA ASP A 165 -5.63 -5.90 -7.70
C ASP A 165 -6.40 -4.58 -7.76
N SER A 166 -5.92 -3.54 -7.04
CA SER A 166 -6.51 -2.20 -7.12
C SER A 166 -6.41 -1.61 -8.53
N VAL A 167 -5.29 -1.79 -9.22
CA VAL A 167 -5.12 -1.33 -10.61
C VAL A 167 -5.99 -2.15 -11.58
N ILE A 168 -6.08 -3.47 -11.38
CA ILE A 168 -6.97 -4.33 -12.18
C ILE A 168 -8.42 -3.92 -11.96
N LYS A 169 -8.85 -3.69 -10.71
CA LYS A 169 -10.20 -3.22 -10.39
C LYS A 169 -10.54 -1.89 -11.08
N MET A 170 -9.59 -0.93 -11.11
CA MET A 170 -9.77 0.32 -11.85
C MET A 170 -10.00 0.06 -13.33
N LYS A 171 -9.15 -0.77 -13.96
CA LYS A 171 -9.29 -1.16 -15.36
C LYS A 171 -10.65 -1.81 -15.65
N ASP A 172 -11.05 -2.79 -14.86
CA ASP A 172 -12.32 -3.51 -15.00
C ASP A 172 -13.54 -2.59 -14.79
N SER A 173 -13.35 -1.47 -14.10
CA SER A 173 -14.34 -0.40 -13.94
C SER A 173 -14.34 0.61 -15.10
N GLY A 174 -13.57 0.38 -16.17
CA GLY A 174 -13.51 1.22 -17.35
C GLY A 174 -12.48 2.35 -17.30
N VAL A 175 -11.55 2.34 -16.32
CA VAL A 175 -10.45 3.31 -16.29
C VAL A 175 -9.39 2.92 -17.32
N GLU A 176 -9.09 3.84 -18.22
CA GLU A 176 -8.09 3.66 -19.29
C GLU A 176 -6.78 4.42 -18.98
N ARG A 177 -6.85 5.44 -18.12
CA ARG A 177 -5.72 6.31 -17.79
C ARG A 177 -5.57 6.49 -16.29
N LEU A 178 -4.35 6.33 -15.80
CA LEU A 178 -3.94 6.59 -14.42
C LEU A 178 -2.96 7.75 -14.37
N ILE A 179 -3.19 8.69 -13.46
CA ILE A 179 -2.33 9.86 -13.26
C ILE A 179 -1.83 9.85 -11.83
N GLU A 180 -0.53 9.63 -11.66
CA GLU A 180 0.13 9.74 -10.36
C GLU A 180 0.36 11.21 -10.03
N VAL A 181 -0.22 11.71 -8.94
CA VAL A 181 -0.05 13.09 -8.50
C VAL A 181 0.79 13.10 -7.23
N GLY A 182 2.03 13.58 -7.34
CA GLY A 182 2.94 13.63 -6.19
C GLY A 182 4.42 13.56 -6.58
N PRO A 183 5.31 13.54 -5.58
CA PRO A 183 6.76 13.55 -5.81
C PRO A 183 7.26 12.16 -6.25
N GLY A 184 7.29 11.88 -7.53
CA GLY A 184 7.85 10.64 -8.05
C GLY A 184 7.05 10.02 -9.20
N LYS A 185 7.47 8.81 -9.61
CA LYS A 185 6.89 8.07 -10.76
C LYS A 185 6.79 6.57 -10.44
N ILE A 186 6.65 6.21 -9.16
CA ILE A 186 6.69 4.81 -8.72
C ILE A 186 5.42 4.10 -9.17
N LEU A 187 4.25 4.67 -8.89
CA LEU A 187 2.97 4.06 -9.23
C LEU A 187 2.76 4.01 -10.75
N THR A 188 3.20 5.03 -11.47
CA THR A 188 3.24 5.03 -12.94
C THR A 188 4.08 3.86 -13.48
N GLY A 189 5.22 3.59 -12.87
CA GLY A 189 6.08 2.46 -13.22
C GLY A 189 5.46 1.11 -12.89
N LEU A 190 4.75 1.00 -11.77
CA LEU A 190 4.01 -0.21 -11.36
C LEU A 190 2.84 -0.49 -12.30
N THR A 191 2.04 0.53 -12.62
CA THR A 191 0.90 0.40 -13.54
C THR A 191 1.32 -0.22 -14.87
N ARG A 192 2.42 0.25 -15.48
CA ARG A 192 2.94 -0.30 -16.74
C ARG A 192 3.40 -1.75 -16.65
N ARG A 193 3.77 -2.23 -15.45
CA ARG A 193 4.12 -3.64 -15.21
C ARG A 193 2.90 -4.51 -14.96
N ILE A 194 1.86 -3.94 -14.35
CA ILE A 194 0.60 -4.65 -14.07
C ILE A 194 -0.17 -4.82 -15.38
N ASP A 195 -0.38 -3.74 -16.12
CA ASP A 195 -1.10 -3.81 -17.39
C ASP A 195 -0.58 -2.75 -18.38
N LYS A 196 -0.11 -3.22 -19.55
CA LYS A 196 0.45 -2.37 -20.60
C LYS A 196 -0.64 -1.64 -21.43
N SER A 197 -1.90 -2.05 -21.31
CA SER A 197 -3.00 -1.36 -22.01
C SER A 197 -3.42 -0.08 -21.31
N LEU A 198 -3.07 0.08 -20.01
CA LEU A 198 -3.35 1.30 -19.27
C LEU A 198 -2.34 2.40 -19.60
N SER A 199 -2.86 3.58 -19.94
CA SER A 199 -2.05 4.79 -20.02
C SER A 199 -1.68 5.25 -18.60
N ALA A 200 -0.41 5.56 -18.37
CA ALA A 200 0.06 6.02 -17.06
C ALA A 200 1.03 7.18 -17.19
N SER A 201 0.73 8.29 -16.53
CA SER A 201 1.56 9.50 -16.46
C SER A 201 1.71 9.98 -15.01
N ALA A 202 2.67 10.87 -14.77
CA ALA A 202 2.93 11.43 -13.45
C ALA A 202 3.00 12.97 -13.50
N ILE A 203 2.33 13.62 -12.57
CA ILE A 203 2.40 15.07 -12.33
C ILE A 203 3.30 15.32 -11.14
N ILE A 204 4.52 15.78 -11.40
CA ILE A 204 5.55 16.03 -10.37
C ILE A 204 5.97 17.50 -10.31
N ASP A 205 5.64 18.27 -11.34
CA ASP A 205 5.95 19.70 -11.49
C ASP A 205 4.98 20.38 -12.46
N VAL A 206 5.18 21.70 -12.65
CA VAL A 206 4.32 22.50 -13.55
C VAL A 206 4.41 22.07 -15.00
N SER A 207 5.57 21.58 -15.45
CA SER A 207 5.75 21.12 -16.83
C SER A 207 4.94 19.86 -17.10
N SER A 208 5.06 18.86 -16.23
CA SER A 208 4.30 17.62 -16.32
C SER A 208 2.79 17.82 -16.16
N LEU A 209 2.37 18.82 -15.34
CA LEU A 209 0.96 19.20 -15.25
C LEU A 209 0.43 19.72 -16.59
N LYS A 210 1.15 20.63 -17.26
CA LYS A 210 0.75 21.17 -18.56
C LYS A 210 0.64 20.08 -19.61
N SER A 211 1.68 19.23 -19.72
CA SER A 211 1.66 18.09 -20.67
C SER A 211 0.48 17.15 -20.41
N THR A 212 0.20 16.84 -19.15
CA THR A 212 -0.94 15.95 -18.81
C THR A 212 -2.28 16.58 -19.18
N ILE A 213 -2.46 17.90 -18.97
CA ILE A 213 -3.69 18.61 -19.36
C ILE A 213 -3.85 18.60 -20.89
N GLU A 214 -2.78 18.84 -21.64
CA GLU A 214 -2.80 18.77 -23.12
C GLU A 214 -3.15 17.37 -23.62
N GLU A 215 -2.57 16.33 -23.03
CA GLU A 215 -2.88 14.93 -23.36
C GLU A 215 -4.35 14.56 -23.10
N ILE A 216 -4.95 15.07 -22.02
CA ILE A 216 -6.36 14.81 -21.67
C ILE A 216 -7.29 15.58 -22.61
N SER A 217 -6.93 16.82 -22.96
CA SER A 217 -7.76 17.69 -23.81
C SER A 217 -7.81 17.23 -25.27
N ASN A 218 -6.82 16.44 -25.70
CA ASN A 218 -6.70 15.94 -27.08
C ASN A 218 -7.15 14.47 -27.22
N ALA A 219 -7.61 13.83 -26.16
CA ALA A 219 -8.06 12.44 -26.14
C ALA A 219 -9.59 12.35 -26.23
#